data_5baab4b2727ebcf1b64f944bb139b1ce
#
_entry.id   5baab4b2727ebcf1b64f944bb139b1ce
#
_cell.length_a   1.000
_cell.length_b   1.000
_cell.length_c   1.000
_cell.angle_alpha   90.00
_cell.angle_beta   90.00
_cell.angle_gamma   90.00
#
_symmetry.space_group_name_H-M   'P 1'
#
loop_
_entity.id
_entity.type
_entity.pdbx_description
1 polymer ?
#
loop_
_entity_poly.entity_id
_entity_poly.type
_entity_poly.pdbx_seq_one_letter_code
_entity_poly.pdbx_strand_id
1 'polypeptide(L)'
;IFENGLNEKVNIFLKDYRDVKDKYNSIASIEMIEAVGQNYLVNYFKSIKKNLTENGKAAIQAITIDDSLFDRYKTKEDFIQKYIFPGGFLPSKKKLYDLSYSNGLEIEKYESYGSHYSSTLKIWRDEFLKKWEEISKHGFDIKFKRMWHFYLSYCEAGFKSEKYRFNSI
;
A
#
# COMPACT_ATOMS: atom_id res chain seq x y z
N ILE A 1 13.50 19.06 1.67
CA ILE A 1 12.73 20.24 1.25
C ILE A 1 13.64 21.46 1.30
N PHE A 2 14.25 21.79 2.44
CA PHE A 2 15.17 22.94 2.61
C PHE A 2 16.37 22.89 1.65
N GLU A 3 17.06 21.76 1.60
CA GLU A 3 18.25 21.56 0.74
C GLU A 3 17.96 21.75 -0.75
N ASN A 4 16.71 21.54 -1.18
CA ASN A 4 16.29 21.66 -2.57
C ASN A 4 15.51 22.97 -2.86
N GLY A 5 15.45 23.92 -1.92
CA GLY A 5 14.77 25.20 -2.10
C GLY A 5 13.25 25.10 -2.30
N LEU A 6 12.61 24.05 -1.74
CA LEU A 6 11.18 23.78 -1.93
C LEU A 6 10.31 24.25 -0.76
N ASN A 7 10.84 25.03 0.17
CA ASN A 7 10.16 25.43 1.41
C ASN A 7 8.86 26.19 1.18
N GLU A 8 8.82 27.01 0.15
CA GLU A 8 7.61 27.79 -0.19
C GLU A 8 6.60 27.01 -1.04
N LYS A 9 6.99 25.83 -1.56
CA LYS A 9 6.17 25.01 -2.47
C LYS A 9 5.62 23.75 -1.82
N VAL A 10 6.25 23.29 -0.74
CA VAL A 10 5.92 22.02 -0.09
C VAL A 10 5.70 22.23 1.40
N ASN A 11 4.52 21.87 1.87
CA ASN A 11 4.17 21.83 3.29
C ASN A 11 4.00 20.38 3.73
N ILE A 12 4.61 19.99 4.84
CA ILE A 12 4.47 18.67 5.45
C ILE A 12 3.60 18.78 6.70
N PHE A 13 2.57 17.95 6.79
CA PHE A 13 1.66 17.90 7.93
C PHE A 13 1.61 16.48 8.49
N LEU A 14 1.75 16.33 9.78
CA LEU A 14 1.39 15.10 10.50
C LEU A 14 -0.11 15.18 10.82
N LYS A 15 -0.94 14.59 9.97
CA LYS A 15 -2.39 14.72 10.03
C LYS A 15 -3.09 13.45 9.58
N ASP A 16 -4.17 13.09 10.25
CA ASP A 16 -5.05 12.03 9.79
C ASP A 16 -5.74 12.47 8.48
N TYR A 17 -5.77 11.58 7.48
CA TYR A 17 -6.38 11.90 6.18
C TYR A 17 -7.86 12.26 6.29
N ARG A 18 -8.56 11.77 7.32
CA ARG A 18 -9.98 12.07 7.60
C ARG A 18 -10.22 13.52 8.02
N ASP A 19 -9.19 14.16 8.56
CA ASP A 19 -9.24 15.54 9.02
C ASP A 19 -8.83 16.56 7.94
N VAL A 20 -8.44 16.09 6.75
CA VAL A 20 -8.19 16.96 5.60
C VAL A 20 -9.52 17.53 5.11
N LYS A 21 -9.61 18.87 4.99
CA LYS A 21 -10.85 19.56 4.62
C LYS A 21 -10.72 20.34 3.33
N ASP A 22 -9.50 20.57 2.89
CA ASP A 22 -9.23 21.39 1.71
C ASP A 22 -9.56 20.63 0.42
N LYS A 23 -9.76 21.39 -0.67
CA LYS A 23 -9.98 20.87 -2.01
C LYS A 23 -8.69 20.91 -2.80
N TYR A 24 -8.43 19.84 -3.57
CA TYR A 24 -7.22 19.67 -4.37
C TYR A 24 -7.58 19.29 -5.81
N ASN A 25 -6.82 19.82 -6.75
CA ASN A 25 -6.93 19.43 -8.16
C ASN A 25 -6.34 18.02 -8.39
N SER A 26 -5.37 17.62 -7.56
CA SER A 26 -4.74 16.32 -7.65
C SER A 26 -4.48 15.76 -6.25
N ILE A 27 -4.75 14.47 -6.08
CA ILE A 27 -4.47 13.71 -4.87
C ILE A 27 -3.62 12.49 -5.25
N ALA A 28 -2.52 12.26 -4.53
CA ALA A 28 -1.75 11.01 -4.63
C ALA A 28 -1.84 10.27 -3.29
N SER A 29 -2.19 8.99 -3.33
CA SER A 29 -2.22 8.11 -2.17
C SER A 29 -1.37 6.88 -2.46
N ILE A 30 -0.24 6.76 -1.77
CA ILE A 30 0.78 5.75 -2.04
C ILE A 30 0.83 4.77 -0.88
N GLU A 31 0.43 3.52 -1.13
CA GLU A 31 0.45 2.40 -0.16
C GLU A 31 -0.19 2.74 1.21
N MET A 32 -1.23 3.56 1.20
CA MET A 32 -1.94 3.96 2.40
C MET A 32 -3.20 3.11 2.63
N ILE A 33 -3.85 2.68 1.54
CA ILE A 33 -5.14 1.99 1.61
C ILE A 33 -5.05 0.66 2.38
N GLU A 34 -3.89 0.01 2.36
CA GLU A 34 -3.62 -1.24 3.07
C GLU A 34 -3.70 -1.08 4.60
N ALA A 35 -3.35 0.10 5.10
CA ALA A 35 -3.39 0.43 6.53
C ALA A 35 -4.74 0.95 7.01
N VAL A 36 -5.67 1.23 6.09
CA VAL A 36 -7.00 1.77 6.43
C VAL A 36 -7.89 0.73 7.11
N GLY A 37 -7.72 -0.54 6.76
CA GLY A 37 -8.56 -1.65 7.26
C GLY A 37 -9.90 -1.77 6.52
N GLN A 38 -10.43 -2.99 6.48
CA GLN A 38 -11.62 -3.36 5.69
C GLN A 38 -12.83 -2.46 5.94
N ASN A 39 -13.11 -2.17 7.21
CA ASN A 39 -14.32 -1.44 7.63
C ASN A 39 -14.30 0.04 7.23
N TYR A 40 -13.14 0.59 6.93
CA TYR A 40 -12.97 2.02 6.65
C TYR A 40 -12.70 2.33 5.17
N LEU A 41 -12.65 1.33 4.30
CA LEU A 41 -12.41 1.53 2.86
C LEU A 41 -13.44 2.48 2.22
N VAL A 42 -14.71 2.39 2.60
CA VAL A 42 -15.74 3.32 2.12
C VAL A 42 -15.41 4.76 2.52
N ASN A 43 -15.00 4.97 3.77
CA ASN A 43 -14.63 6.31 4.27
C ASN A 43 -13.40 6.86 3.56
N TYR A 44 -12.44 6.00 3.20
CA TYR A 44 -11.27 6.36 2.44
C TYR A 44 -11.64 6.94 1.05
N PHE A 45 -12.48 6.24 0.28
CA PHE A 45 -12.95 6.73 -1.02
C PHE A 45 -13.83 7.98 -0.90
N LYS A 46 -14.70 8.05 0.10
CA LYS A 46 -15.47 9.26 0.41
C LYS A 46 -14.56 10.46 0.71
N SER A 47 -13.48 10.25 1.43
CA SER A 47 -12.53 11.31 1.76
C SER A 47 -11.81 11.82 0.51
N ILE A 48 -11.37 10.92 -0.38
CA ILE A 48 -10.79 11.30 -1.66
C ILE A 48 -11.78 12.13 -2.48
N LYS A 49 -13.01 11.63 -2.68
CA LYS A 49 -14.04 12.35 -3.44
C LYS A 49 -14.37 13.71 -2.83
N LYS A 50 -14.49 13.78 -1.51
CA LYS A 50 -14.75 15.02 -0.78
C LYS A 50 -13.65 16.07 -1.00
N ASN A 51 -12.40 15.64 -1.05
CA ASN A 51 -11.26 16.54 -1.11
C ASN A 51 -10.80 16.84 -2.55
N LEU A 52 -11.34 16.19 -3.56
CA LEU A 52 -11.14 16.55 -4.97
C LEU A 52 -12.01 17.74 -5.38
N THR A 53 -11.45 18.64 -6.20
CA THR A 53 -12.23 19.61 -6.98
C THR A 53 -13.10 18.87 -8.00
N GLU A 54 -14.02 19.57 -8.68
CA GLU A 54 -14.97 18.98 -9.62
C GLU A 54 -14.29 18.17 -10.74
N ASN A 55 -13.21 18.69 -11.31
CA ASN A 55 -12.41 18.02 -12.34
C ASN A 55 -11.08 17.46 -11.82
N GLY A 56 -10.97 17.33 -10.49
CA GLY A 56 -9.75 16.83 -9.86
C GLY A 56 -9.54 15.33 -10.09
N LYS A 57 -8.27 14.92 -10.13
CA LYS A 57 -7.87 13.53 -10.34
C LYS A 57 -7.15 12.97 -9.12
N ALA A 58 -7.36 11.70 -8.85
CA ALA A 58 -6.61 10.97 -7.83
C ALA A 58 -5.78 9.86 -8.47
N ALA A 59 -4.55 9.68 -7.99
CA ALA A 59 -3.72 8.52 -8.29
C ALA A 59 -3.55 7.70 -7.01
N ILE A 60 -3.92 6.44 -7.04
CA ILE A 60 -3.81 5.55 -5.89
C ILE A 60 -2.87 4.40 -6.26
N GLN A 61 -1.76 4.29 -5.54
CA GLN A 61 -0.88 3.13 -5.60
C GLN A 61 -1.28 2.17 -4.48
N ALA A 62 -1.58 0.93 -4.82
CA ALA A 62 -2.10 -0.05 -3.88
C ALA A 62 -1.63 -1.47 -4.20
N ILE A 63 -1.39 -2.25 -3.15
CA ILE A 63 -1.26 -3.70 -3.25
C ILE A 63 -2.66 -4.31 -3.25
N THR A 64 -2.95 -5.20 -4.19
CA THR A 64 -4.21 -5.92 -4.23
C THR A 64 -3.98 -7.43 -4.17
N ILE A 65 -4.98 -8.15 -3.63
CA ILE A 65 -5.05 -9.59 -3.73
C ILE A 65 -5.90 -9.98 -4.96
N ASP A 66 -5.62 -11.15 -5.52
CA ASP A 66 -6.43 -11.70 -6.62
C ASP A 66 -7.91 -11.86 -6.21
N ASP A 67 -8.83 -11.50 -7.11
CA ASP A 67 -10.27 -11.54 -6.83
C ASP A 67 -10.75 -12.93 -6.39
N SER A 68 -10.16 -14.01 -6.93
CA SER A 68 -10.51 -15.39 -6.58
C SER A 68 -10.12 -15.78 -5.15
N LEU A 69 -9.15 -15.09 -4.56
CA LEU A 69 -8.67 -15.34 -3.21
C LEU A 69 -9.31 -14.42 -2.17
N PHE A 70 -9.98 -13.34 -2.60
CA PHE A 70 -10.46 -12.28 -1.74
C PHE A 70 -11.42 -12.76 -0.65
N ASP A 71 -12.37 -13.62 -0.98
CA ASP A 71 -13.36 -14.13 0.00
C ASP A 71 -12.71 -14.96 1.10
N ARG A 72 -11.69 -15.75 0.76
CA ARG A 72 -10.91 -16.49 1.74
C ARG A 72 -10.02 -15.57 2.58
N TYR A 73 -9.37 -14.61 1.93
CA TYR A 73 -8.45 -13.67 2.57
C TYR A 73 -9.13 -12.81 3.64
N LYS A 74 -10.33 -12.29 3.37
CA LYS A 74 -11.05 -11.44 4.33
C LYS A 74 -11.53 -12.17 5.59
N THR A 75 -11.49 -13.50 5.60
CA THR A 75 -12.01 -14.33 6.73
C THR A 75 -10.89 -14.98 7.54
N LYS A 76 -9.64 -14.91 7.09
CA LYS A 76 -8.51 -15.57 7.75
C LYS A 76 -7.33 -14.63 7.80
N GLU A 77 -6.83 -14.42 9.01
CA GLU A 77 -5.59 -13.69 9.20
C GLU A 77 -4.41 -14.50 8.64
N ASP A 78 -3.58 -13.85 7.81
CA ASP A 78 -2.36 -14.44 7.29
C ASP A 78 -1.12 -14.05 8.12
N PHE A 79 0.05 -14.52 7.70
CA PHE A 79 1.31 -14.22 8.35
C PHE A 79 1.60 -12.70 8.39
N ILE A 80 1.30 -11.98 7.30
CA ILE A 80 1.57 -10.54 7.20
C ILE A 80 0.68 -9.76 8.16
N GLN A 81 -0.60 -10.04 8.16
CA GLN A 81 -1.56 -9.40 9.06
C GLN A 81 -1.25 -9.70 10.53
N LYS A 82 -0.75 -10.91 10.82
CA LYS A 82 -0.47 -11.30 12.20
C LYS A 82 0.84 -10.73 12.76
N TYR A 83 1.90 -10.66 11.95
CA TYR A 83 3.25 -10.42 12.46
C TYR A 83 3.94 -9.18 11.91
N ILE A 84 3.52 -8.67 10.76
CA ILE A 84 4.19 -7.56 10.07
C ILE A 84 3.35 -6.30 10.10
N PHE A 85 2.10 -6.39 9.64
CA PHE A 85 1.15 -5.26 9.57
C PHE A 85 -0.19 -5.61 10.22
N PRO A 86 -0.26 -5.65 11.56
CA PRO A 86 -1.51 -5.92 12.27
C PRO A 86 -2.62 -4.96 11.86
N GLY A 87 -3.78 -5.52 11.48
CA GLY A 87 -4.91 -4.73 10.97
C GLY A 87 -4.83 -4.35 9.49
N GLY A 88 -3.72 -4.67 8.80
CA GLY A 88 -3.58 -4.47 7.36
C GLY A 88 -4.60 -5.27 6.56
N PHE A 89 -5.05 -4.69 5.43
CA PHE A 89 -6.04 -5.32 4.57
C PHE A 89 -5.80 -4.99 3.11
N LEU A 90 -5.71 -6.01 2.27
CA LEU A 90 -5.56 -5.84 0.83
C LEU A 90 -6.93 -5.91 0.14
N PRO A 91 -7.36 -4.86 -0.55
CA PRO A 91 -8.54 -4.95 -1.41
C PRO A 91 -8.26 -5.83 -2.63
N SER A 92 -9.31 -6.37 -3.26
CA SER A 92 -9.17 -6.94 -4.60
C SER A 92 -9.41 -5.87 -5.67
N LYS A 93 -9.02 -6.16 -6.92
CA LYS A 93 -9.27 -5.25 -8.05
C LYS A 93 -10.76 -4.93 -8.16
N LYS A 94 -11.62 -5.95 -8.14
CA LYS A 94 -13.08 -5.77 -8.18
C LYS A 94 -13.55 -4.86 -7.05
N LYS A 95 -13.06 -5.07 -5.83
CA LYS A 95 -13.43 -4.24 -4.66
C LYS A 95 -13.06 -2.78 -4.84
N LEU A 96 -11.90 -2.47 -5.45
CA LEU A 96 -11.49 -1.10 -5.76
C LEU A 96 -12.47 -0.43 -6.75
N TYR A 97 -12.84 -1.13 -7.83
CA TYR A 97 -13.81 -0.62 -8.80
C TYR A 97 -15.17 -0.37 -8.16
N ASP A 98 -15.70 -1.34 -7.40
CA ASP A 98 -16.99 -1.22 -6.72
C ASP A 98 -17.01 -0.02 -5.74
N LEU A 99 -15.92 0.17 -4.98
CA LEU A 99 -15.80 1.27 -4.03
C LEU A 99 -15.64 2.63 -4.72
N SER A 100 -14.84 2.71 -5.78
CA SER A 100 -14.67 3.94 -6.56
C SER A 100 -16.00 4.36 -7.14
N TYR A 101 -16.67 3.49 -7.87
CA TYR A 101 -17.95 3.78 -8.53
C TYR A 101 -19.04 4.17 -7.53
N SER A 102 -19.19 3.41 -6.43
CA SER A 102 -20.21 3.70 -5.42
C SER A 102 -19.99 5.01 -4.65
N ASN A 103 -18.78 5.59 -4.75
CA ASN A 103 -18.45 6.88 -4.16
C ASN A 103 -18.31 8.01 -5.21
N GLY A 104 -18.79 7.81 -6.44
CA GLY A 104 -18.79 8.81 -7.49
C GLY A 104 -17.40 9.12 -8.07
N LEU A 105 -16.51 8.12 -8.08
CA LEU A 105 -15.20 8.16 -8.72
C LEU A 105 -15.18 7.16 -9.87
N GLU A 106 -14.69 7.58 -11.03
CA GLU A 106 -14.47 6.71 -12.18
C GLU A 106 -12.99 6.38 -12.30
N ILE A 107 -12.67 5.10 -12.55
CA ILE A 107 -11.29 4.67 -12.79
C ILE A 107 -10.98 4.84 -14.28
N GLU A 108 -10.17 5.83 -14.61
CA GLU A 108 -9.75 6.11 -15.98
C GLU A 108 -8.64 5.16 -16.45
N LYS A 109 -7.74 4.77 -15.54
CA LYS A 109 -6.58 3.95 -15.85
C LYS A 109 -6.26 2.99 -14.72
N TYR A 110 -5.82 1.80 -15.08
CA TYR A 110 -5.34 0.78 -14.13
C TYR A 110 -4.09 0.13 -14.70
N GLU A 111 -3.00 0.18 -13.96
CA GLU A 111 -1.72 -0.44 -14.33
C GLU A 111 -1.25 -1.37 -13.22
N SER A 112 -0.61 -2.48 -13.58
CA SER A 112 -0.08 -3.45 -12.63
C SER A 112 1.42 -3.67 -12.85
N TYR A 113 2.17 -3.59 -11.76
CA TYR A 113 3.64 -3.68 -11.73
C TYR A 113 4.14 -4.84 -10.86
N GLY A 114 3.31 -5.85 -10.60
CA GLY A 114 3.61 -6.93 -9.67
C GLY A 114 4.90 -7.69 -9.99
N SER A 115 5.19 -7.94 -11.27
CA SER A 115 6.43 -8.61 -11.70
C SER A 115 7.68 -7.80 -11.36
N HIS A 116 7.63 -6.49 -11.53
CA HIS A 116 8.73 -5.57 -11.14
C HIS A 116 8.92 -5.55 -9.64
N TYR A 117 7.83 -5.57 -8.88
CA TYR A 117 7.89 -5.55 -7.42
C TYR A 117 8.48 -6.85 -6.85
N SER A 118 8.19 -8.00 -7.46
CA SER A 118 8.84 -9.27 -7.13
C SER A 118 10.37 -9.18 -7.25
N SER A 119 10.89 -8.55 -8.31
CA SER A 119 12.31 -8.33 -8.50
C SER A 119 12.91 -7.40 -7.43
N THR A 120 12.20 -6.35 -7.07
CA THR A 120 12.59 -5.42 -5.99
C THR A 120 12.68 -6.14 -4.64
N LEU A 121 11.69 -6.96 -4.30
CA LEU A 121 11.68 -7.74 -3.06
C LEU A 121 12.84 -8.73 -2.98
N LYS A 122 13.20 -9.34 -4.11
CA LYS A 122 14.40 -10.19 -4.18
C LYS A 122 15.67 -9.38 -3.86
N ILE A 123 15.84 -8.23 -4.48
CA ILE A 123 17.00 -7.34 -4.23
C ILE A 123 17.04 -6.94 -2.74
N TRP A 124 15.92 -6.54 -2.16
CA TRP A 124 15.85 -6.16 -0.75
C TRP A 124 16.21 -7.32 0.18
N ARG A 125 15.74 -8.54 -0.13
CA ARG A 125 16.09 -9.73 0.65
C ARG A 125 17.60 -10.02 0.59
N ASP A 126 18.18 -9.99 -0.59
CA ASP A 126 19.58 -10.28 -0.80
C ASP A 126 20.46 -9.22 -0.08
N GLU A 127 20.12 -7.94 -0.18
CA GLU A 127 20.82 -6.87 0.55
C GLU A 127 20.62 -6.94 2.07
N PHE A 128 19.44 -7.29 2.54
CA PHE A 128 19.17 -7.52 3.96
C PHE A 128 20.06 -8.62 4.54
N LEU A 129 20.18 -9.75 3.84
CA LEU A 129 21.03 -10.86 4.27
C LEU A 129 22.51 -10.49 4.26
N LYS A 130 22.96 -9.79 3.23
CA LYS A 130 24.35 -9.31 3.08
C LYS A 130 24.73 -8.34 4.20
N LYS A 131 23.82 -7.45 4.59
CA LYS A 131 24.05 -6.44 5.64
C LYS A 131 23.66 -6.90 7.03
N TRP A 132 23.38 -8.20 7.22
CA TRP A 132 22.88 -8.68 8.50
C TRP A 132 23.81 -8.39 9.68
N GLU A 133 25.12 -8.50 9.52
CA GLU A 133 26.10 -8.24 10.60
C GLU A 133 26.03 -6.78 11.08
N GLU A 134 25.78 -5.85 10.18
CA GLU A 134 25.60 -4.45 10.49
C GLU A 134 24.24 -4.22 11.19
N ILE A 135 23.17 -4.76 10.61
CA ILE A 135 21.81 -4.65 11.16
C ILE A 135 21.73 -5.20 12.58
N SER A 136 22.37 -6.34 12.86
CA SER A 136 22.34 -6.96 14.18
C SER A 136 22.94 -6.09 15.29
N LYS A 137 23.87 -5.19 14.95
CA LYS A 137 24.47 -4.23 15.90
C LYS A 137 23.47 -3.19 16.42
N HIS A 138 22.33 -3.02 15.73
CA HIS A 138 21.23 -2.14 16.15
C HIS A 138 20.22 -2.83 17.07
N GLY A 139 20.55 -4.02 17.60
CA GLY A 139 19.72 -4.74 18.58
C GLY A 139 18.73 -5.74 17.97
N PHE A 140 18.78 -5.97 16.66
CA PHE A 140 17.96 -7.00 16.01
C PHE A 140 18.55 -8.39 16.21
N ASP A 141 17.72 -9.33 16.68
CA ASP A 141 18.12 -10.70 16.98
C ASP A 141 17.91 -11.67 15.79
N ILE A 142 18.33 -12.92 15.98
CA ILE A 142 18.17 -13.97 14.97
C ILE A 142 16.70 -14.30 14.68
N LYS A 143 15.79 -14.06 15.63
CA LYS A 143 14.36 -14.27 15.45
C LYS A 143 13.81 -13.24 14.47
N PHE A 144 14.20 -11.97 14.63
CA PHE A 144 13.87 -10.91 13.67
C PHE A 144 14.44 -11.24 12.29
N LYS A 145 15.70 -11.69 12.17
CA LYS A 145 16.31 -12.09 10.89
C LYS A 145 15.45 -13.10 10.15
N ARG A 146 15.03 -14.16 10.85
CA ARG A 146 14.21 -15.24 10.28
C ARG A 146 12.84 -14.73 9.84
N MET A 147 12.19 -13.93 10.66
CA MET A 147 10.88 -13.36 10.38
C MET A 147 10.93 -12.44 9.15
N TRP A 148 11.91 -11.55 9.09
CA TRP A 148 12.05 -10.59 8.00
C TRP A 148 12.46 -11.26 6.67
N HIS A 149 13.37 -12.22 6.72
CA HIS A 149 13.71 -13.04 5.56
C HIS A 149 12.49 -13.81 5.02
N PHE A 150 11.70 -14.39 5.92
CA PHE A 150 10.47 -15.08 5.52
C PHE A 150 9.45 -14.10 4.91
N TYR A 151 9.25 -12.93 5.52
CA TYR A 151 8.38 -11.89 5.00
C TYR A 151 8.74 -11.49 3.57
N LEU A 152 9.99 -11.16 3.31
CA LEU A 152 10.44 -10.75 1.96
C LEU A 152 10.27 -11.89 0.95
N SER A 153 10.58 -13.13 1.33
CA SER A 153 10.41 -14.32 0.47
C SER A 153 8.94 -14.62 0.20
N TYR A 154 8.09 -14.47 1.20
CA TYR A 154 6.64 -14.66 1.09
C TYR A 154 6.03 -13.65 0.11
N CYS A 155 6.37 -12.38 0.25
CA CYS A 155 5.91 -11.33 -0.65
C CYS A 155 6.44 -11.53 -2.07
N GLU A 156 7.73 -11.84 -2.25
CA GLU A 156 8.32 -12.15 -3.57
C GLU A 156 7.55 -13.26 -4.28
N ALA A 157 7.28 -14.37 -3.57
CA ALA A 157 6.53 -15.50 -4.11
C ALA A 157 5.07 -15.10 -4.45
N GLY A 158 4.43 -14.31 -3.60
CA GLY A 158 3.07 -13.81 -3.81
C GLY A 158 2.94 -12.97 -5.08
N PHE A 159 3.87 -12.03 -5.31
CA PHE A 159 3.89 -11.21 -6.52
C PHE A 159 4.31 -12.01 -7.76
N LYS A 160 5.27 -12.92 -7.64
CA LYS A 160 5.72 -13.78 -8.74
C LYS A 160 4.62 -14.73 -9.22
N SER A 161 3.76 -15.21 -8.32
CA SER A 161 2.62 -16.08 -8.64
C SER A 161 1.35 -15.32 -9.00
N GLU A 162 1.41 -13.99 -9.13
CA GLU A 162 0.29 -13.08 -9.42
C GLU A 162 -0.87 -13.12 -8.40
N LYS A 163 -0.66 -13.74 -7.25
CA LYS A 163 -1.62 -13.71 -6.14
C LYS A 163 -1.73 -12.33 -5.50
N TYR A 164 -0.64 -11.59 -5.48
CA TYR A 164 -0.58 -10.18 -5.15
C TYR A 164 -0.27 -9.36 -6.40
N ARG A 165 -0.83 -8.17 -6.47
CA ARG A 165 -0.59 -7.22 -7.55
C ARG A 165 -0.27 -5.86 -6.96
N PHE A 166 0.72 -5.22 -7.53
CA PHE A 166 1.10 -3.86 -7.21
C PHE A 166 0.56 -2.95 -8.31
N ASN A 167 -0.33 -2.04 -7.97
CA ASN A 167 -1.14 -1.35 -8.96
C ASN A 167 -1.13 0.16 -8.77
N SER A 168 -1.34 0.86 -9.88
CA SER A 168 -1.71 2.27 -9.93
C SER A 168 -3.09 2.41 -10.58
N ILE A 169 -3.97 3.16 -9.98
CA ILE A 169 -5.31 3.48 -10.44
C ILE A 169 -5.58 4.98 -10.28
#